data_a1b3da46e7e51edda4482960de5e4f5b
#
_entry.id   a1b3da46e7e51edda4482960de5e4f5b
#
_cell.length_a   1.000
_cell.length_b   1.000
_cell.length_c   1.000
_cell.angle_alpha   90.00
_cell.angle_beta   90.00
_cell.angle_gamma   90.00
#
_symmetry.space_group_name_H-M   'P 1'
#
loop_
_entity.id
_entity.type
_entity.pdbx_description
1 polymer ?
#
loop_
_entity_poly.entity_id
_entity_poly.type
_entity_poly.pdbx_seq_one_letter_code
_entity_poly.pdbx_strand_id
1 'polypeptide(L)' 'MQSPNQQDLEGLVENYAWHIIDGLDHKSADQMLFDLLTREYEKYTWDEVTEEIVDLYDEDTLIDLIPDAK' A
#
# COMPACT_ATOMS: atom_id res chain seq x y z
N MET A 1 13.40 18.51 -4.58
CA MET A 1 12.34 17.54 -4.34
C MET A 1 12.56 16.28 -5.13
N GLN A 2 12.56 15.16 -4.47
CA GLN A 2 12.84 13.89 -5.12
C GLN A 2 11.60 13.07 -5.30
N SER A 3 11.52 12.43 -6.43
CA SER A 3 10.46 11.46 -6.64
C SER A 3 10.74 10.21 -5.84
N PRO A 4 9.70 9.54 -5.36
CA PRO A 4 9.92 8.27 -4.69
C PRO A 4 10.52 7.28 -5.67
N ASN A 5 11.43 6.47 -5.18
CA ASN A 5 12.04 5.48 -6.05
C ASN A 5 11.21 4.20 -6.02
N GLN A 6 11.68 3.22 -6.78
CA GLN A 6 10.97 1.95 -6.89
C GLN A 6 10.82 1.27 -5.54
N GLN A 7 11.85 1.36 -4.73
CA GLN A 7 11.82 0.75 -3.40
C GLN A 7 10.77 1.37 -2.51
N ASP A 8 10.65 2.69 -2.58
CA ASP A 8 9.65 3.38 -1.77
C ASP A 8 8.26 2.95 -2.19
N LEU A 9 8.03 2.84 -3.49
CA LEU A 9 6.74 2.42 -4.00
C LEU A 9 6.43 1.00 -3.55
N GLU A 10 7.39 0.11 -3.65
CA GLU A 10 7.19 -1.26 -3.21
C GLU A 10 6.86 -1.33 -1.73
N GLY A 11 7.57 -0.54 -0.93
CA GLY A 11 7.29 -0.49 0.50
C GLY A 11 5.89 -0.01 0.79
N LEU A 12 5.47 1.04 0.09
CA LEU A 12 4.14 1.57 0.28
C LEU A 12 3.08 0.54 -0.11
N VAL A 13 3.29 -0.13 -1.24
CA VAL A 13 2.36 -1.14 -1.71
C VAL A 13 2.26 -2.28 -0.72
N GLU A 14 3.38 -2.73 -0.20
CA GLU A 14 3.37 -3.81 0.78
C GLU A 14 2.64 -3.40 2.05
N ASN A 15 2.92 -2.21 2.54
CA ASN A 15 2.26 -1.72 3.74
C ASN A 15 0.76 -1.60 3.51
N TYR A 16 0.38 -1.09 2.35
CA TYR A 16 -1.03 -0.95 2.02
C TYR A 16 -1.71 -2.32 1.93
N ALA A 17 -1.04 -3.28 1.30
CA ALA A 17 -1.60 -4.63 1.19
C ALA A 17 -1.85 -5.22 2.57
N TRP A 18 -0.89 -5.11 3.47
CA TRP A 18 -1.08 -5.62 4.82
C TRP A 18 -2.18 -4.87 5.56
N HIS A 19 -2.30 -3.57 5.30
CA HIS A 19 -3.37 -2.79 5.91
C HIS A 19 -4.73 -3.33 5.48
N ILE A 20 -4.88 -3.64 4.21
CA ILE A 20 -6.13 -4.19 3.69
C ILE A 20 -6.40 -5.56 4.33
N ILE A 21 -5.39 -6.40 4.35
CA ILE A 21 -5.53 -7.76 4.87
C ILE A 21 -5.88 -7.73 6.36
N ASP A 22 -5.27 -6.81 7.09
CA ASP A 22 -5.51 -6.70 8.51
C ASP A 22 -6.96 -6.36 8.82
N GLY A 23 -7.64 -5.70 7.89
CA GLY A 23 -9.03 -5.37 8.07
C GLY A 23 -10.00 -6.47 7.68
N LEU A 24 -9.50 -7.59 7.19
CA LEU A 24 -10.34 -8.70 6.77
C LEU A 24 -10.44 -9.74 7.88
N ASP A 25 -11.55 -10.46 7.87
CA ASP A 25 -11.77 -11.51 8.86
C ASP A 25 -11.11 -12.81 8.49
N HIS A 26 -10.79 -12.98 7.23
CA HIS A 26 -10.23 -14.25 6.74
C HIS A 26 -8.72 -14.22 6.81
N LYS A 27 -8.16 -15.14 7.55
CA LYS A 27 -6.72 -15.20 7.72
C LYS A 27 -6.07 -16.32 6.97
N SER A 28 -6.84 -17.27 6.51
CA SER A 28 -6.28 -18.45 5.87
C SER A 28 -5.71 -18.16 4.49
N ALA A 29 -6.07 -17.02 3.89
CA ALA A 29 -5.59 -16.68 2.55
C ALA A 29 -4.72 -15.43 2.56
N ASP A 30 -4.14 -15.08 3.70
CA ASP A 30 -3.36 -13.86 3.83
C ASP A 30 -2.22 -13.79 2.82
N GLN A 31 -1.48 -14.87 2.69
CA GLN A 31 -0.33 -14.88 1.80
C GLN A 31 -0.76 -14.70 0.35
N MET A 32 -1.81 -15.40 -0.04
CA MET A 32 -2.31 -15.30 -1.41
C MET A 32 -2.84 -13.91 -1.70
N LEU A 33 -3.56 -13.32 -0.76
CA LEU A 33 -4.06 -11.97 -0.90
C LEU A 33 -2.93 -10.97 -1.01
N PHE A 34 -1.93 -11.14 -0.18
CA PHE A 34 -0.77 -10.25 -0.21
C PHE A 34 -0.11 -10.28 -1.59
N ASP A 35 0.08 -11.47 -2.13
CA ASP A 35 0.68 -11.61 -3.45
C ASP A 35 -0.17 -10.95 -4.52
N LEU A 36 -1.47 -11.18 -4.47
CA LEU A 36 -2.38 -10.60 -5.45
C LEU A 36 -2.37 -9.08 -5.37
N LEU A 37 -2.45 -8.55 -4.16
CA LEU A 37 -2.51 -7.10 -3.98
C LEU A 37 -1.21 -6.43 -4.40
N THR A 38 -0.08 -6.99 -3.99
CA THR A 38 1.18 -6.38 -4.35
C THR A 38 1.41 -6.45 -5.85
N ARG A 39 1.01 -7.55 -6.47
CA ARG A 39 1.15 -7.69 -7.91
C ARG A 39 0.26 -6.70 -8.65
N GLU A 40 -0.94 -6.49 -8.15
CA GLU A 40 -1.86 -5.57 -8.77
C GLU A 40 -1.36 -4.14 -8.66
N TYR A 41 -0.91 -3.75 -7.47
CA TYR A 41 -0.50 -2.37 -7.24
C TYR A 41 0.89 -2.06 -7.76
N GLU A 42 1.65 -3.07 -8.13
CA GLU A 42 2.94 -2.83 -8.77
C GLU A 42 2.79 -2.09 -10.08
N LYS A 43 1.64 -2.21 -10.70
CA LYS A 43 1.37 -1.52 -11.96
C LYS A 43 1.01 -0.06 -11.75
N TYR A 44 0.74 0.33 -10.53
CA TYR A 44 0.31 1.69 -10.21
C TYR A 44 1.52 2.57 -10.01
N THR A 45 1.34 3.85 -10.30
CA THR A 45 2.35 4.84 -9.96
C THR A 45 2.18 5.24 -8.50
N TRP A 46 3.21 5.92 -7.98
CA TRP A 46 3.14 6.43 -6.63
C TRP A 46 1.90 7.29 -6.42
N ASP A 47 1.65 8.18 -7.39
CA ASP A 47 0.50 9.08 -7.30
C ASP A 47 -0.80 8.31 -7.27
N GLU A 48 -0.90 7.27 -8.08
CA GLU A 48 -2.13 6.49 -8.15
C GLU A 48 -2.40 5.77 -6.84
N VAL A 49 -1.36 5.18 -6.25
CA VAL A 49 -1.55 4.47 -4.99
C VAL A 49 -1.89 5.42 -3.86
N THR A 50 -1.17 6.54 -3.77
CA THR A 50 -1.43 7.49 -2.70
C THR A 50 -2.81 8.10 -2.83
N GLU A 51 -3.23 8.39 -4.05
CA GLU A 51 -4.56 8.94 -4.27
C GLU A 51 -5.65 7.97 -3.84
N GLU A 52 -5.46 6.71 -4.15
CA GLU A 52 -6.44 5.70 -3.75
C GLU A 52 -6.54 5.60 -2.24
N ILE A 53 -5.42 5.61 -1.56
CA ILE A 53 -5.42 5.50 -0.11
C ILE A 53 -6.14 6.67 0.53
N VAL A 54 -5.85 7.88 0.05
CA VAL A 54 -6.51 9.06 0.59
C VAL A 54 -8.01 9.03 0.32
N ASP A 55 -8.38 8.55 -0.84
CA ASP A 55 -9.77 8.51 -1.26
C ASP A 55 -10.57 7.48 -0.46
N LEU A 56 -10.00 6.33 -0.20
CA LEU A 56 -10.68 5.26 0.51
C LEU A 56 -10.56 5.37 2.01
N TYR A 57 -9.49 5.95 2.49
CA TYR A 57 -9.26 6.10 3.92
C TYR A 57 -9.11 7.58 4.25
N ASP A 58 -7.88 8.02 4.47
CA ASP A 58 -7.61 9.43 4.68
C ASP A 58 -6.11 9.67 4.60
N GLU A 59 -5.73 10.93 4.76
CA GLU A 59 -4.33 11.31 4.68
C GLU A 59 -3.51 10.72 5.81
N ASP A 60 -4.10 10.64 6.98
CA ASP A 60 -3.39 10.09 8.13
C ASP A 60 -3.01 8.65 7.87
N THR A 61 -3.91 7.89 7.28
CA THR A 61 -3.62 6.50 6.94
C THR A 61 -2.49 6.44 5.92
N LEU A 62 -2.52 7.31 4.94
CA LEU A 62 -1.47 7.34 3.93
C LEU A 62 -0.11 7.60 4.57
N ILE A 63 -0.05 8.60 5.43
CA ILE A 63 1.20 8.94 6.10
C ILE A 63 1.73 7.76 6.89
N ASP A 64 0.82 7.04 7.52
CA ASP A 64 1.17 5.89 8.32
C ASP A 64 1.75 4.75 7.49
N LEU A 65 1.31 4.65 6.25
CA LEU A 65 1.73 3.56 5.36
C LEU A 65 3.00 3.87 4.59
N ILE A 66 3.34 5.14 4.46
CA ILE A 66 4.55 5.51 3.71
C ILE A 66 5.77 5.04 4.49
N PRO A 67 6.63 4.22 3.86
CA PRO A 67 7.75 3.63 4.59
C PRO A 67 8.76 4.63 5.11
N ASP A 68 8.84 5.77 4.48
CA ASP A 68 9.86 6.75 4.79
C ASP A 68 9.33 7.92 5.58
N ALA A 69 8.20 7.79 6.21
CA ALA A 69 7.51 8.88 6.86
C ALA A 69 7.95 9.07 8.30
N LYS A 70 9.20 8.94 8.57
CA LYS A 70 9.67 9.09 9.93
C LYS A 70 10.47 10.32 10.15
#